data_aa63edb9456e83959476f07f465084b8
#
_entry.id   aa63edb9456e83959476f07f465084b8
#
_cell.length_a   1.000
_cell.length_b   1.000
_cell.length_c   1.000
_cell.angle_alpha   90.00
_cell.angle_beta   90.00
_cell.angle_gamma   90.00
#
_symmetry.space_group_name_H-M   'P 1'
#
loop_
_entity.id
_entity.type
_entity.pdbx_description
1 polymer ?
#
loop_
_entity_poly.entity_id
_entity_poly.type
_entity_poly.pdbx_seq_one_letter_code
_entity_poly.pdbx_strand_id
1 'polypeptide(L)'
;MAIDRIHDYIVPGKRAHLVGIGGVSMSPLAEVLQGEGLIISGSDMKESPAVEHLRSLGIPVTIGHLPENVAGKDLVIRTAAVHDSNPEITAAHAAGIPVFERAQAWGSIMRRYENALCISGTHGKTTTTSMCTHIAMAARIDPTVMIGGTLPILGTGHRVGKGKTIILESCEYCNSFLSFYPTVAVILNLSLIHI
;
A
#
# COMPACT_ATOMS: atom_id res chain seq x y z
N MET A 1 -9.17 -10.56 -15.93
CA MET A 1 -10.06 -9.37 -16.04
C MET A 1 -10.79 -9.02 -14.74
N ALA A 2 -10.18 -9.27 -13.57
CA ALA A 2 -10.73 -8.83 -12.27
C ALA A 2 -9.95 -7.63 -11.69
N ILE A 3 -9.03 -7.07 -12.46
CA ILE A 3 -8.04 -6.09 -11.99
C ILE A 3 -8.64 -4.69 -11.80
N ASP A 4 -9.79 -4.40 -12.42
CA ASP A 4 -10.31 -3.03 -12.48
C ASP A 4 -11.43 -2.67 -11.51
N ARG A 5 -11.82 -3.57 -10.61
CA ARG A 5 -12.95 -3.29 -9.72
C ARG A 5 -12.58 -2.65 -8.38
N ILE A 6 -11.33 -2.64 -7.98
CA ILE A 6 -10.95 -2.08 -6.66
C ILE A 6 -11.26 -0.58 -6.58
N HIS A 7 -11.18 0.16 -7.69
CA HIS A 7 -11.50 1.58 -7.72
C HIS A 7 -12.96 1.89 -7.34
N ASP A 8 -13.89 0.94 -7.57
CA ASP A 8 -15.30 1.05 -7.17
C ASP A 8 -15.46 1.00 -5.63
N TYR A 9 -14.46 0.44 -4.94
CA TYR A 9 -14.46 0.27 -3.50
C TYR A 9 -13.61 1.33 -2.77
N ILE A 10 -12.65 1.97 -3.44
CA ILE A 10 -11.88 3.06 -2.85
C ILE A 10 -12.65 4.36 -2.99
N VAL A 11 -13.72 4.48 -2.22
CA VAL A 11 -14.59 5.67 -2.18
C VAL A 11 -14.89 6.04 -0.73
N PRO A 12 -15.11 7.33 -0.40
CA PRO A 12 -15.40 7.77 0.95
C PRO A 12 -16.57 7.00 1.60
N GLY A 13 -16.41 6.69 2.89
CA GLY A 13 -17.41 5.97 3.68
C GLY A 13 -17.36 4.45 3.59
N LYS A 14 -16.63 3.86 2.64
CA LYS A 14 -16.43 2.42 2.55
C LYS A 14 -15.55 1.92 3.69
N ARG A 15 -15.89 0.73 4.21
CA ARG A 15 -15.19 0.07 5.31
C ARG A 15 -14.19 -0.94 4.76
N ALA A 16 -12.91 -0.63 4.85
CA ALA A 16 -11.83 -1.52 4.42
C ALA A 16 -11.15 -2.19 5.62
N HIS A 17 -10.84 -3.48 5.47
CA HIS A 17 -10.02 -4.21 6.43
C HIS A 17 -8.70 -4.64 5.78
N LEU A 18 -7.58 -4.29 6.41
CA LEU A 18 -6.25 -4.59 5.92
C LEU A 18 -5.61 -5.73 6.71
N VAL A 19 -5.36 -6.86 6.07
CA VAL A 19 -4.74 -8.04 6.69
C VAL A 19 -3.23 -7.97 6.55
N GLY A 20 -2.50 -7.98 7.68
CA GLY A 20 -1.07 -7.68 7.75
C GLY A 20 -0.78 -6.18 7.70
N ILE A 21 -1.61 -5.40 8.39
CA ILE A 21 -1.63 -3.92 8.30
C ILE A 21 -0.33 -3.25 8.77
N GLY A 22 0.44 -3.88 9.67
CA GLY A 22 1.73 -3.38 10.17
C GLY A 22 2.90 -3.55 9.21
N GLY A 23 2.68 -4.16 8.04
CA GLY A 23 3.71 -4.33 7.02
C GLY A 23 4.19 -3.01 6.43
N VAL A 24 5.47 -2.97 5.99
CA VAL A 24 6.18 -1.76 5.50
C VAL A 24 5.41 -0.96 4.45
N SER A 25 4.65 -1.60 3.59
CA SER A 25 3.85 -0.90 2.57
C SER A 25 2.34 -1.03 2.77
N MET A 26 1.90 -1.75 3.81
CA MET A 26 0.50 -1.83 4.22
C MET A 26 0.12 -0.69 5.16
N SER A 27 1.01 -0.35 6.11
CA SER A 27 0.80 0.77 7.01
C SER A 27 0.63 2.11 6.28
N PRO A 28 1.52 2.49 5.32
CA PRO A 28 1.29 3.68 4.51
C PRO A 28 0.01 3.61 3.68
N LEU A 29 -0.33 2.43 3.17
CA LEU A 29 -1.57 2.24 2.42
C LEU A 29 -2.80 2.55 3.27
N ALA A 30 -2.80 2.10 4.54
CA ALA A 30 -3.88 2.36 5.47
C ALA A 30 -4.09 3.87 5.69
N GLU A 31 -3.00 4.62 5.86
CA GLU A 31 -3.03 6.08 6.03
C GLU A 31 -3.57 6.80 4.78
N VAL A 32 -3.08 6.41 3.60
CA VAL A 32 -3.55 6.99 2.34
C VAL A 32 -5.03 6.71 2.14
N LEU A 33 -5.48 5.47 2.35
CA LEU A 33 -6.89 5.11 2.21
C LEU A 33 -7.79 5.82 3.23
N GLN A 34 -7.30 6.03 4.47
CA GLN A 34 -8.01 6.85 5.45
C GLN A 34 -8.11 8.30 4.98
N GLY A 35 -7.03 8.85 4.42
CA GLY A 35 -7.01 10.19 3.82
C GLY A 35 -7.98 10.34 2.64
N GLU A 36 -8.24 9.25 1.90
CA GLU A 36 -9.25 9.16 0.84
C GLU A 36 -10.69 9.04 1.38
N GLY A 37 -10.85 9.04 2.71
CA GLY A 37 -12.17 9.00 3.37
C GLY A 37 -12.72 7.61 3.63
N LEU A 38 -11.93 6.55 3.50
CA LEU A 38 -12.36 5.21 3.90
C LEU A 38 -12.30 5.04 5.42
N ILE A 39 -13.15 4.17 5.93
CA ILE A 39 -13.14 3.73 7.33
C ILE A 39 -12.24 2.50 7.41
N ILE A 40 -11.02 2.69 7.92
CA ILE A 40 -9.99 1.65 7.93
C ILE A 40 -9.99 0.89 9.26
N SER A 41 -9.78 -0.40 9.17
CA SER A 41 -9.38 -1.30 10.26
C SER A 41 -8.36 -2.31 9.75
N GLY A 42 -7.69 -3.01 10.63
CA GLY A 42 -6.81 -4.07 10.18
C GLY A 42 -6.42 -5.05 11.27
N SER A 43 -5.68 -6.06 10.86
CA SER A 43 -5.10 -7.07 11.73
C SER A 43 -3.62 -7.27 11.43
N ASP A 44 -2.88 -7.69 12.43
CA ASP A 44 -1.49 -8.13 12.28
C ASP A 44 -1.20 -9.27 13.26
N MET A 45 -0.16 -10.06 12.99
CA MET A 45 0.23 -11.17 13.86
C MET A 45 0.91 -10.71 15.16
N LYS A 46 1.47 -9.51 15.19
CA LYS A 46 2.24 -9.01 16.33
C LYS A 46 2.18 -7.49 16.47
N GLU A 47 2.42 -7.03 17.66
CA GLU A 47 2.65 -5.61 17.94
C GLU A 47 3.92 -5.11 17.22
N SER A 48 3.86 -3.88 16.75
CA SER A 48 4.99 -3.22 16.12
C SER A 48 4.84 -1.69 16.20
N PRO A 49 5.92 -0.92 16.03
CA PRO A 49 5.82 0.54 15.97
C PRO A 49 4.85 1.05 14.90
N ALA A 50 4.72 0.33 13.77
CA ALA A 50 3.74 0.64 12.72
C ALA A 50 2.30 0.45 13.21
N VAL A 51 2.03 -0.63 13.97
CA VAL A 51 0.71 -0.87 14.55
C VAL A 51 0.36 0.21 15.59
N GLU A 52 1.30 0.55 16.46
CA GLU A 52 1.13 1.62 17.44
C GLU A 52 0.86 2.98 16.77
N HIS A 53 1.61 3.28 15.71
CA HIS A 53 1.40 4.50 14.91
C HIS A 53 0.00 4.54 14.30
N LEU A 54 -0.46 3.46 13.66
CA LEU A 54 -1.80 3.39 13.07
C LEU A 54 -2.90 3.59 14.12
N ARG A 55 -2.76 2.98 15.30
CA ARG A 55 -3.69 3.21 16.41
C ARG A 55 -3.69 4.66 16.88
N SER A 56 -2.54 5.32 16.88
CA SER A 56 -2.46 6.76 17.22
C SER A 56 -3.20 7.65 16.23
N LEU A 57 -3.35 7.20 14.98
CA LEU A 57 -4.15 7.84 13.93
C LEU A 57 -5.65 7.48 14.00
N GLY A 58 -6.07 6.72 15.02
CA GLY A 58 -7.45 6.28 15.19
C GLY A 58 -7.85 5.08 14.32
N ILE A 59 -6.90 4.37 13.73
CA ILE A 59 -7.15 3.14 12.97
C ILE A 59 -7.16 1.94 13.95
N PRO A 60 -8.28 1.25 14.15
CA PRO A 60 -8.33 0.08 15.00
C PRO A 60 -7.55 -1.09 14.38
N VAL A 61 -6.60 -1.64 15.15
CA VAL A 61 -5.79 -2.80 14.75
C VAL A 61 -5.93 -3.90 15.79
N THR A 62 -6.37 -5.08 15.34
CA THR A 62 -6.47 -6.30 16.12
C THR A 62 -5.19 -7.13 15.99
N ILE A 63 -4.69 -7.69 17.07
CA ILE A 63 -3.60 -8.66 17.02
C ILE A 63 -4.21 -10.06 16.92
N GLY A 64 -3.75 -10.79 15.89
CA GLY A 64 -4.32 -12.09 15.49
C GLY A 64 -5.29 -11.96 14.32
N HIS A 65 -5.41 -13.04 13.57
CA HIS A 65 -6.31 -13.14 12.43
C HIS A 65 -7.56 -13.92 12.82
N LEU A 66 -8.67 -13.21 12.99
CA LEU A 66 -9.94 -13.77 13.43
C LEU A 66 -11.02 -13.55 12.36
N PRO A 67 -11.87 -14.56 12.06
CA PRO A 67 -12.92 -14.45 11.04
C PRO A 67 -13.85 -13.24 11.24
N GLU A 68 -14.13 -12.89 12.49
CA GLU A 68 -15.01 -11.78 12.88
C GLU A 68 -14.47 -10.39 12.51
N ASN A 69 -13.16 -10.25 12.29
CA ASN A 69 -12.54 -8.97 11.93
C ASN A 69 -13.07 -8.41 10.60
N VAL A 70 -13.53 -9.28 9.70
CA VAL A 70 -14.07 -8.88 8.39
C VAL A 70 -15.57 -8.66 8.37
N ALA A 71 -16.26 -8.90 9.51
CA ALA A 71 -17.71 -8.71 9.59
C ALA A 71 -18.12 -7.27 9.27
N GLY A 72 -19.05 -7.09 8.35
CA GLY A 72 -19.58 -5.79 7.96
C GLY A 72 -18.58 -4.89 7.21
N LYS A 73 -17.53 -5.45 6.62
CA LYS A 73 -16.60 -4.73 5.75
C LYS A 73 -17.08 -4.75 4.30
N ASP A 74 -16.75 -3.71 3.56
CA ASP A 74 -17.07 -3.60 2.14
C ASP A 74 -15.98 -4.23 1.26
N LEU A 75 -14.73 -4.27 1.75
CA LEU A 75 -13.60 -4.88 1.08
C LEU A 75 -12.53 -5.31 2.07
N VAL A 76 -11.71 -6.27 1.65
CA VAL A 76 -10.50 -6.71 2.35
C VAL A 76 -9.30 -6.48 1.43
N ILE A 77 -8.19 -5.98 2.00
CA ILE A 77 -6.92 -5.83 1.30
C ILE A 77 -5.88 -6.64 2.05
N ARG A 78 -5.14 -7.49 1.35
CA ARG A 78 -4.10 -8.33 1.95
C ARG A 78 -2.72 -8.06 1.39
N THR A 79 -1.70 -8.36 2.16
CA THR A 79 -0.32 -8.49 1.65
C THR A 79 -0.13 -9.85 0.98
N ALA A 80 0.79 -9.97 0.03
CA ALA A 80 1.12 -11.22 -0.65
C ALA A 80 1.61 -12.34 0.29
N ALA A 81 2.04 -12.00 1.51
CA ALA A 81 2.42 -12.98 2.54
C ALA A 81 1.21 -13.69 3.20
N VAL A 82 0.01 -13.17 3.01
CA VAL A 82 -1.23 -13.72 3.57
C VAL A 82 -1.89 -14.61 2.52
N HIS A 83 -1.96 -15.92 2.79
CA HIS A 83 -2.54 -16.91 1.88
C HIS A 83 -4.06 -17.04 2.02
N ASP A 84 -4.71 -17.71 1.06
CA ASP A 84 -6.16 -17.93 1.06
C ASP A 84 -6.65 -18.74 2.26
N SER A 85 -5.77 -19.54 2.88
CA SER A 85 -6.05 -20.29 4.13
C SER A 85 -6.14 -19.43 5.39
N ASN A 86 -5.83 -18.13 5.30
CA ASN A 86 -5.98 -17.22 6.45
C ASN A 86 -7.46 -17.13 6.85
N PRO A 87 -7.79 -17.20 8.17
CA PRO A 87 -9.17 -17.17 8.64
C PRO A 87 -9.98 -15.96 8.17
N GLU A 88 -9.38 -14.79 8.09
CA GLU A 88 -10.03 -13.56 7.63
C GLU A 88 -10.33 -13.61 6.13
N ILE A 89 -9.37 -14.14 5.33
CA ILE A 89 -9.56 -14.28 3.89
C ILE A 89 -10.65 -15.32 3.59
N THR A 90 -10.62 -16.47 4.29
CA THR A 90 -11.65 -17.50 4.18
C THR A 90 -13.03 -16.94 4.53
N ALA A 91 -13.14 -16.18 5.64
CA ALA A 91 -14.38 -15.55 6.06
C ALA A 91 -14.87 -14.49 5.07
N ALA A 92 -13.97 -13.68 4.51
CA ALA A 92 -14.31 -12.69 3.50
C ALA A 92 -14.92 -13.35 2.26
N HIS A 93 -14.29 -14.42 1.75
CA HIS A 93 -14.81 -15.17 0.61
C HIS A 93 -16.18 -15.79 0.89
N ALA A 94 -16.35 -16.40 2.08
CA ALA A 94 -17.62 -16.98 2.50
C ALA A 94 -18.74 -15.94 2.60
N ALA A 95 -18.41 -14.70 2.99
CA ALA A 95 -19.36 -13.59 3.09
C ALA A 95 -19.55 -12.82 1.76
N GLY A 96 -18.86 -13.22 0.67
CA GLY A 96 -18.90 -12.50 -0.61
C GLY A 96 -18.24 -11.13 -0.60
N ILE A 97 -17.38 -10.87 0.39
CA ILE A 97 -16.61 -9.63 0.50
C ILE A 97 -15.42 -9.72 -0.46
N PRO A 98 -15.22 -8.75 -1.36
CA PRO A 98 -14.09 -8.77 -2.28
C PRO A 98 -12.76 -8.64 -1.56
N VAL A 99 -11.81 -9.47 -1.98
CA VAL A 99 -10.44 -9.47 -1.47
C VAL A 99 -9.50 -9.00 -2.58
N PHE A 100 -8.68 -8.02 -2.26
CA PHE A 100 -7.72 -7.41 -3.18
C PHE A 100 -6.29 -7.53 -2.64
N GLU A 101 -5.35 -7.56 -3.55
CA GLU A 101 -3.94 -7.46 -3.20
C GLU A 101 -3.54 -6.00 -2.93
N ARG A 102 -2.60 -5.81 -2.04
CA ARG A 102 -2.00 -4.51 -1.74
C ARG A 102 -1.55 -3.76 -3.00
N ALA A 103 -0.97 -4.47 -3.97
CA ALA A 103 -0.50 -3.87 -5.22
C ALA A 103 -1.63 -3.29 -6.07
N GLN A 104 -2.80 -3.93 -6.08
CA GLN A 104 -3.99 -3.44 -6.76
C GLN A 104 -4.50 -2.15 -6.11
N ALA A 105 -4.46 -2.07 -4.77
CA ALA A 105 -4.86 -0.87 -4.04
C ALA A 105 -3.92 0.30 -4.35
N TRP A 106 -2.61 0.10 -4.31
CA TRP A 106 -1.63 1.12 -4.69
C TRP A 106 -1.80 1.56 -6.14
N GLY A 107 -2.02 0.63 -7.07
CA GLY A 107 -2.28 0.96 -8.47
C GLY A 107 -3.53 1.81 -8.66
N SER A 108 -4.60 1.52 -7.93
CA SER A 108 -5.82 2.33 -7.96
C SER A 108 -5.60 3.75 -7.42
N ILE A 109 -4.84 3.86 -6.32
CA ILE A 109 -4.47 5.15 -5.73
C ILE A 109 -3.62 5.97 -6.70
N MET A 110 -2.62 5.35 -7.35
CA MET A 110 -1.74 6.04 -8.31
C MET A 110 -2.50 6.76 -9.42
N ARG A 111 -3.60 6.21 -9.89
CA ARG A 111 -4.44 6.81 -10.94
C ARG A 111 -5.07 8.15 -10.54
N ARG A 112 -5.04 8.50 -9.25
CA ARG A 112 -5.59 9.75 -8.72
C ARG A 112 -4.57 10.88 -8.68
N TYR A 113 -3.30 10.56 -8.90
CA TYR A 113 -2.21 11.53 -8.92
C TYR A 113 -1.91 11.98 -10.35
N GLU A 114 -1.68 13.27 -10.54
CA GLU A 114 -1.28 13.82 -11.84
C GLU A 114 0.11 13.31 -12.25
N ASN A 115 1.00 13.14 -11.26
CA ASN A 115 2.36 12.68 -11.45
C ASN A 115 2.60 11.42 -10.61
N ALA A 116 2.61 10.28 -11.23
CA ALA A 116 2.88 8.99 -10.61
C ALA A 116 4.23 8.46 -11.10
N LEU A 117 5.26 8.56 -10.26
CA LEU A 117 6.61 8.09 -10.55
C LEU A 117 6.83 6.72 -9.92
N CYS A 118 7.18 5.73 -10.74
CA CYS A 118 7.58 4.40 -10.29
C CYS A 118 9.04 4.12 -10.62
N ILE A 119 9.78 3.67 -9.63
CA ILE A 119 11.19 3.26 -9.78
C ILE A 119 11.27 1.74 -9.63
N SER A 120 11.67 1.06 -10.71
CA SER A 120 11.83 -0.39 -10.79
C SER A 120 13.28 -0.76 -11.15
N GLY A 121 13.62 -2.02 -10.91
CA GLY A 121 14.94 -2.58 -11.24
C GLY A 121 15.39 -3.60 -10.22
N THR A 122 16.39 -4.40 -10.57
CA THR A 122 16.96 -5.40 -9.64
C THR A 122 17.69 -4.69 -8.49
N HIS A 123 18.47 -3.65 -8.80
CA HIS A 123 19.25 -2.88 -7.81
C HIS A 123 19.05 -1.38 -7.97
N GLY A 124 19.26 -0.63 -6.87
CA GLY A 124 19.24 0.83 -6.86
C GLY A 124 17.85 1.47 -6.70
N LYS A 125 16.78 0.70 -6.62
CA LYS A 125 15.40 1.21 -6.44
C LYS A 125 15.29 2.17 -5.26
N THR A 126 15.63 1.71 -4.06
CA THR A 126 15.54 2.48 -2.82
C THR A 126 16.36 3.77 -2.88
N THR A 127 17.59 3.69 -3.40
CA THR A 127 18.47 4.86 -3.54
C THR A 127 17.88 5.89 -4.49
N THR A 128 17.43 5.46 -5.67
CA THR A 128 16.85 6.36 -6.67
C THR A 128 15.53 6.96 -6.20
N THR A 129 14.66 6.16 -5.57
CA THR A 129 13.41 6.64 -4.97
C THR A 129 13.68 7.67 -3.89
N SER A 130 14.72 7.45 -3.06
CA SER A 130 15.15 8.40 -2.05
C SER A 130 15.65 9.71 -2.66
N MET A 131 16.47 9.67 -3.71
CA MET A 131 16.93 10.87 -4.42
C MET A 131 15.76 11.64 -5.03
N CYS A 132 14.83 10.97 -5.70
CA CYS A 132 13.64 11.62 -6.25
C CYS A 132 12.79 12.26 -5.14
N THR A 133 12.69 11.60 -4.00
CA THR A 133 11.98 12.14 -2.82
C THR A 133 12.65 13.41 -2.31
N HIS A 134 13.98 13.42 -2.15
CA HIS A 134 14.72 14.61 -1.73
C HIS A 134 14.50 15.79 -2.68
N ILE A 135 14.56 15.54 -4.00
CA ILE A 135 14.33 16.57 -5.02
C ILE A 135 12.90 17.13 -4.90
N ALA A 136 11.90 16.25 -4.82
CA ALA A 136 10.50 16.65 -4.71
C ALA A 136 10.20 17.43 -3.42
N MET A 137 10.82 17.03 -2.30
CA MET A 137 10.72 17.75 -1.03
C MET A 137 11.36 19.13 -1.09
N ALA A 138 12.59 19.22 -1.66
CA ALA A 138 13.30 20.49 -1.85
C ALA A 138 12.52 21.44 -2.76
N ALA A 139 11.86 20.90 -3.79
CA ALA A 139 11.00 21.65 -4.71
C ALA A 139 9.61 22.00 -4.10
N ARG A 140 9.35 21.63 -2.84
CA ARG A 140 8.06 21.85 -2.13
C ARG A 140 6.85 21.27 -2.86
N ILE A 141 7.04 20.15 -3.53
CA ILE A 141 5.96 19.44 -4.28
C ILE A 141 4.99 18.73 -3.32
N ASP A 142 5.41 18.52 -2.09
CA ASP A 142 4.64 17.79 -1.04
C ASP A 142 4.17 16.39 -1.49
N PRO A 143 5.11 15.49 -1.90
CA PRO A 143 4.75 14.21 -2.50
C PRO A 143 4.24 13.20 -1.48
N THR A 144 3.38 12.28 -1.93
CA THR A 144 3.17 10.99 -1.27
C THR A 144 4.28 10.05 -1.72
N VAL A 145 4.90 9.35 -0.77
CA VAL A 145 6.11 8.55 -1.03
C VAL A 145 6.02 7.19 -0.35
N MET A 146 6.47 6.14 -1.03
CA MET A 146 6.73 4.83 -0.44
C MET A 146 8.07 4.28 -0.93
N ILE A 147 8.97 4.06 0.02
CA ILE A 147 10.35 3.59 -0.19
C ILE A 147 10.52 2.26 0.54
N GLY A 148 11.26 1.33 -0.01
CA GLY A 148 11.52 0.02 0.60
C GLY A 148 12.44 0.04 1.84
N GLY A 149 12.88 1.22 2.28
CA GLY A 149 13.75 1.42 3.45
C GLY A 149 13.45 2.74 4.16
N THR A 150 14.13 3.00 5.27
CA THR A 150 13.98 4.26 6.02
C THR A 150 14.77 5.38 5.36
N LEU A 151 14.15 6.51 5.10
CA LEU A 151 14.78 7.72 4.63
C LEU A 151 14.98 8.69 5.81
N PRO A 152 16.23 9.07 6.16
CA PRO A 152 16.52 9.87 7.36
C PRO A 152 15.70 11.16 7.47
N ILE A 153 15.52 11.88 6.36
CA ILE A 153 14.73 13.14 6.35
C ILE A 153 13.26 12.94 6.70
N LEU A 154 12.73 11.72 6.49
CA LEU A 154 11.35 11.37 6.83
C LEU A 154 11.26 10.67 8.19
N GLY A 155 12.35 10.08 8.68
CA GLY A 155 12.35 9.19 9.84
C GLY A 155 11.66 7.84 9.59
N THR A 156 11.09 7.65 8.42
CA THR A 156 10.31 6.48 7.99
C THR A 156 10.62 6.12 6.55
N GLY A 157 10.03 5.01 6.05
CA GLY A 157 10.07 4.63 4.64
C GLY A 157 8.91 5.20 3.82
N HIS A 158 8.06 6.04 4.41
CA HIS A 158 6.90 6.57 3.71
C HIS A 158 6.53 7.98 4.19
N ARG A 159 5.72 8.63 3.38
CA ARG A 159 5.11 9.92 3.67
C ARG A 159 3.79 10.05 2.91
N VAL A 160 2.76 10.52 3.57
CA VAL A 160 1.51 10.91 2.93
C VAL A 160 1.53 12.43 2.74
N GLY A 161 1.71 12.89 1.51
CA GLY A 161 1.69 14.30 1.12
C GLY A 161 0.30 14.74 0.65
N LYS A 162 0.13 16.07 0.50
CA LYS A 162 -1.09 16.67 -0.05
C LYS A 162 -0.91 17.14 -1.49
N GLY A 163 0.28 16.93 -2.05
CA GLY A 163 0.60 17.30 -3.43
C GLY A 163 0.02 16.32 -4.46
N LYS A 164 0.19 16.67 -5.71
CA LYS A 164 -0.33 15.91 -6.87
C LYS A 164 0.66 14.85 -7.38
N THR A 165 1.71 14.57 -6.62
CA THR A 165 2.80 13.67 -6.99
C THR A 165 2.87 12.49 -6.03
N ILE A 166 2.96 11.28 -6.59
CA ILE A 166 3.25 10.07 -5.84
C ILE A 166 4.54 9.44 -6.38
N ILE A 167 5.41 9.00 -5.47
CA ILE A 167 6.70 8.37 -5.78
C ILE A 167 6.73 7.01 -5.11
N LEU A 168 6.72 5.93 -5.87
CA LEU A 168 6.69 4.58 -5.36
C LEU A 168 7.90 3.77 -5.82
N GLU A 169 8.47 3.03 -4.88
CA GLU A 169 9.37 1.93 -5.21
C GLU A 169 8.55 0.76 -5.72
N SER A 170 8.83 0.32 -6.94
CA SER A 170 8.10 -0.76 -7.61
C SER A 170 8.91 -2.05 -7.54
N CYS A 171 8.43 -2.99 -6.73
CA CYS A 171 9.09 -4.27 -6.53
C CYS A 171 8.59 -5.29 -7.55
N GLU A 172 9.52 -6.09 -8.07
CA GLU A 172 9.26 -7.22 -8.96
C GLU A 172 8.64 -8.43 -8.24
N TYR A 173 8.70 -8.48 -6.92
CA TYR A 173 8.18 -9.60 -6.12
C TYR A 173 6.68 -9.80 -6.36
N CYS A 174 6.29 -11.02 -6.67
CA CYS A 174 4.92 -11.43 -7.01
C CYS A 174 4.31 -10.61 -8.16
N ASN A 175 5.13 -10.10 -9.08
CA ASN A 175 4.68 -9.28 -10.21
C ASN A 175 3.84 -8.05 -9.78
N SER A 176 4.07 -7.53 -8.59
CA SER A 176 3.31 -6.40 -8.01
C SER A 176 3.28 -5.17 -8.92
N PHE A 177 4.36 -4.95 -9.68
CA PHE A 177 4.49 -3.82 -10.62
C PHE A 177 3.44 -3.85 -11.75
N LEU A 178 2.89 -5.02 -12.10
CA LEU A 178 1.85 -5.13 -13.14
C LEU A 178 0.52 -4.48 -12.72
N SER A 179 0.33 -4.24 -11.44
CA SER A 179 -0.86 -3.53 -10.92
C SER A 179 -0.66 -2.01 -10.86
N PHE A 180 0.53 -1.49 -11.17
CA PHE A 180 0.84 -0.07 -11.07
C PHE A 180 0.58 0.67 -12.38
N TYR A 181 0.18 1.94 -12.27
CA TYR A 181 -0.17 2.81 -13.39
C TYR A 181 0.64 4.11 -13.33
N PRO A 182 1.97 4.03 -13.58
CA PRO A 182 2.81 5.22 -13.54
C PRO A 182 2.56 6.14 -14.72
N THR A 183 2.67 7.45 -14.50
CA THR A 183 2.82 8.45 -15.58
C THR A 183 4.28 8.52 -16.03
N VAL A 184 5.21 8.22 -15.12
CA VAL A 184 6.65 8.10 -15.40
C VAL A 184 7.17 6.81 -14.77
N ALA A 185 7.70 5.92 -15.58
CA ALA A 185 8.35 4.68 -15.15
C ALA A 185 9.87 4.76 -15.36
N VAL A 186 10.63 4.49 -14.32
CA VAL A 186 12.10 4.42 -14.37
C VAL A 186 12.50 2.96 -14.15
N ILE A 187 13.19 2.39 -15.13
CA ILE A 187 13.78 1.04 -15.05
C ILE A 187 15.29 1.20 -14.99
N LEU A 188 15.90 0.90 -13.84
CA LEU A 188 17.32 1.13 -13.60
C LEU A 188 18.19 0.05 -14.23
N ASN A 189 17.84 -1.20 -13.98
CA ASN A 189 18.54 -2.36 -14.50
C ASN A 189 17.63 -3.59 -14.39
N LEU A 190 17.87 -4.57 -15.26
CA LEU A 190 17.20 -5.86 -15.24
C LEU A 190 18.26 -6.94 -15.16
N SER A 191 18.16 -7.83 -14.16
CA SER A 191 19.01 -9.00 -14.09
C SER A 191 18.46 -10.11 -14.97
N LEU A 192 19.25 -10.58 -15.93
CA LEU A 192 18.90 -11.71 -16.81
C LEU A 192 18.84 -13.06 -16.07
N ILE A 193 19.34 -13.13 -14.82
CA ILE A 193 19.32 -14.36 -14.01
C ILE A 193 17.90 -14.75 -13.60
N HIS A 194 16.97 -13.80 -13.62
CA HIS A 194 15.57 -14.01 -13.23
C HIS A 194 14.62 -14.12 -14.43
N ILE A 195 15.15 -14.12 -15.62
CA ILE A 195 14.43 -14.35 -16.89
C ILE A 195 14.62 -15.80 -17.34
#